data_a62f7b53a052f166f7a11876b3047fa1
#
_entry.id   a62f7b53a052f166f7a11876b3047fa1
#
_cell.length_a   1.000
_cell.length_b   1.000
_cell.length_c   1.000
_cell.angle_alpha   90.00
_cell.angle_beta   90.00
_cell.angle_gamma   90.00
#
_symmetry.space_group_name_H-M   'P 1'
#
loop_
_entity.id
_entity.type
_entity.pdbx_description
1 polymer ?
#
loop_
_entity_poly.entity_id
_entity_poly.type
_entity_poly.pdbx_seq_one_letter_code
_entity_poly.pdbx_strand_id
1 'polypeptide(L)'
;MSRTSKAEVLIVGGVPRVDLLPPEIYKERAAAVIRRRLLIGVFGVIAIMAVGTGASTVLALQAQGQLADEQARTSSLLAEQTKYVEVRSVQANVTLVQAAQQVGVSTEIDWKKYLDSVQATLPSTVYIDTVTLDFASPIFAYAQPTAPLQGARVGTVTFSAKSAVLPDVPTWLNALATLPGFADALPGSVTLDETTKIYTVEITMHVNDAAYAKRFTTAGK
;
A
#
# COMPACT_ATOMS: atom_id res chain seq x y z
N MET A 1 -25.42 17.80 -72.11
CA MET A 1 -26.71 17.78 -71.41
C MET A 1 -27.80 17.90 -72.43
N SER A 2 -28.35 16.75 -72.90
CA SER A 2 -29.32 16.68 -74.00
C SER A 2 -30.73 16.98 -73.47
N ARG A 3 -31.32 18.07 -73.92
CA ARG A 3 -32.74 18.33 -73.74
C ARG A 3 -33.53 17.46 -74.69
N THR A 4 -34.15 16.41 -74.16
CA THR A 4 -35.16 15.66 -74.93
C THR A 4 -36.39 16.52 -75.04
N SER A 5 -36.61 17.09 -76.22
CA SER A 5 -37.88 17.74 -76.58
C SER A 5 -38.93 16.60 -76.68
N LYS A 6 -39.88 16.63 -75.75
CA LYS A 6 -41.08 15.80 -75.83
C LYS A 6 -41.87 16.21 -77.03
N ALA A 7 -41.90 15.39 -78.06
CA ALA A 7 -42.72 15.66 -79.24
C ALA A 7 -44.20 15.83 -78.83
N GLU A 8 -44.75 16.95 -79.06
CA GLU A 8 -46.16 17.28 -78.90
C GLU A 8 -46.95 16.55 -79.98
N VAL A 9 -47.72 15.55 -79.61
CA VAL A 9 -48.59 14.83 -80.55
C VAL A 9 -49.71 15.73 -80.96
N LEU A 10 -49.64 16.20 -82.22
CA LEU A 10 -50.71 16.94 -82.85
C LEU A 10 -51.96 16.09 -83.03
N ILE A 11 -52.96 16.29 -82.20
CA ILE A 11 -54.26 15.63 -82.30
C ILE A 11 -55.05 16.43 -83.33
N VAL A 12 -55.08 15.93 -84.59
CA VAL A 12 -55.90 16.53 -85.66
C VAL A 12 -57.34 16.06 -85.47
N GLY A 13 -58.28 17.03 -85.25
CA GLY A 13 -59.69 16.69 -85.10
C GLY A 13 -60.36 16.99 -83.77
N GLY A 14 -59.66 17.57 -82.83
CA GLY A 14 -60.23 18.03 -81.55
C GLY A 14 -61.13 19.23 -81.69
N VAL A 15 -62.25 19.29 -80.96
CA VAL A 15 -63.13 20.45 -80.85
C VAL A 15 -62.31 21.69 -80.51
N PRO A 16 -62.37 22.81 -81.28
CA PRO A 16 -61.60 24.01 -80.97
C PRO A 16 -62.02 24.58 -79.61
N ARG A 17 -61.12 24.49 -78.66
CA ARG A 17 -61.31 25.12 -77.34
C ARG A 17 -60.61 26.46 -77.35
N VAL A 18 -61.41 27.52 -77.31
CA VAL A 18 -60.91 28.89 -77.16
C VAL A 18 -60.81 29.13 -75.63
N ASP A 19 -59.62 29.33 -75.20
CA ASP A 19 -59.39 29.71 -73.79
C ASP A 19 -59.50 31.22 -73.69
N LEU A 20 -60.61 31.69 -73.20
CA LEU A 20 -60.95 33.13 -73.09
C LEU A 20 -60.42 33.71 -71.75
N LEU A 21 -59.67 32.96 -70.97
CA LEU A 21 -59.13 33.52 -69.76
C LEU A 21 -57.84 34.31 -70.01
N PRO A 22 -57.77 35.55 -69.50
CA PRO A 22 -56.53 36.36 -69.59
C PRO A 22 -55.34 35.65 -68.98
N PRO A 23 -54.13 35.70 -69.60
CA PRO A 23 -52.93 34.96 -69.10
C PRO A 23 -52.52 35.37 -67.70
N GLU A 24 -52.97 36.54 -67.17
CA GLU A 24 -52.73 37.02 -65.82
C GLU A 24 -53.35 36.05 -64.75
N ILE A 25 -54.58 35.52 -65.05
CA ILE A 25 -55.26 34.61 -64.10
C ILE A 25 -54.52 33.27 -63.94
N TYR A 26 -53.86 32.79 -64.98
CA TYR A 26 -53.03 31.61 -64.88
C TYR A 26 -51.79 31.84 -64.01
N LYS A 27 -51.18 33.04 -64.16
CA LYS A 27 -50.03 33.46 -63.32
C LYS A 27 -50.43 33.62 -61.85
N GLU A 28 -51.57 34.24 -61.58
CA GLU A 28 -52.08 34.38 -60.19
C GLU A 28 -52.40 33.02 -59.56
N ARG A 29 -53.05 32.13 -60.28
CA ARG A 29 -53.32 30.79 -59.75
C ARG A 29 -52.04 29.96 -59.52
N ALA A 30 -51.05 30.05 -60.42
CA ALA A 30 -49.77 29.43 -60.24
C ALA A 30 -49.02 30.06 -59.05
N ALA A 31 -49.03 31.34 -58.90
CA ALA A 31 -48.43 32.04 -57.74
C ALA A 31 -49.11 31.68 -56.41
N ALA A 32 -50.44 31.51 -56.40
CA ALA A 32 -51.19 31.08 -55.20
C ALA A 32 -50.81 29.66 -54.79
N VAL A 33 -50.63 28.73 -55.74
CA VAL A 33 -50.19 27.37 -55.47
C VAL A 33 -48.75 27.33 -54.94
N ILE A 34 -47.86 28.12 -55.51
CA ILE A 34 -46.46 28.26 -55.06
C ILE A 34 -46.42 28.82 -53.62
N ARG A 35 -47.19 29.89 -53.37
CA ARG A 35 -47.30 30.53 -52.07
C ARG A 35 -47.78 29.55 -50.98
N ARG A 36 -48.82 28.79 -51.35
CA ARG A 36 -49.35 27.74 -50.43
C ARG A 36 -48.28 26.64 -50.13
N ARG A 37 -47.55 26.19 -51.15
CA ARG A 37 -46.46 25.21 -50.96
C ARG A 37 -45.32 25.77 -50.12
N LEU A 38 -44.95 27.04 -50.32
CA LEU A 38 -43.95 27.68 -49.49
C LEU A 38 -44.40 27.83 -48.03
N LEU A 39 -45.66 28.24 -47.80
CA LEU A 39 -46.20 28.31 -46.45
C LEU A 39 -46.17 26.92 -45.75
N ILE A 40 -46.58 25.85 -46.45
CA ILE A 40 -46.52 24.49 -45.94
C ILE A 40 -45.06 24.09 -45.62
N GLY A 41 -44.11 24.46 -46.50
CA GLY A 41 -42.68 24.24 -46.26
C GLY A 41 -42.15 24.95 -45.02
N VAL A 42 -42.52 26.24 -44.84
CA VAL A 42 -42.13 27.04 -43.68
C VAL A 42 -42.73 26.45 -42.40
N PHE A 43 -44.02 26.08 -42.41
CA PHE A 43 -44.63 25.43 -41.25
C PHE A 43 -44.00 24.08 -40.96
N GLY A 44 -43.60 23.30 -41.98
CA GLY A 44 -42.87 22.05 -41.82
C GLY A 44 -41.53 22.25 -41.11
N VAL A 45 -40.75 23.25 -41.52
CA VAL A 45 -39.47 23.57 -40.87
C VAL A 45 -39.66 24.02 -39.42
N ILE A 46 -40.66 24.88 -39.15
CA ILE A 46 -40.98 25.29 -37.78
C ILE A 46 -41.38 24.10 -36.90
N ALA A 47 -42.17 23.18 -37.42
CA ALA A 47 -42.55 22.00 -36.70
C ALA A 47 -41.34 21.09 -36.38
N ILE A 48 -40.45 20.88 -37.33
CA ILE A 48 -39.20 20.11 -37.12
C ILE A 48 -38.32 20.78 -36.06
N MET A 49 -38.16 22.11 -36.13
CA MET A 49 -37.42 22.84 -35.11
C MET A 49 -38.05 22.74 -33.73
N ALA A 50 -39.37 22.85 -33.63
CA ALA A 50 -40.08 22.72 -32.35
C ALA A 50 -39.96 21.32 -31.76
N VAL A 51 -40.04 20.29 -32.57
CA VAL A 51 -39.80 18.87 -32.11
C VAL A 51 -38.34 18.67 -31.70
N GLY A 52 -37.39 19.16 -32.48
CA GLY A 52 -35.96 19.06 -32.17
C GLY A 52 -35.59 19.77 -30.88
N THR A 53 -36.06 21.00 -30.66
CA THR A 53 -35.82 21.73 -29.42
C THR A 53 -36.55 21.10 -28.24
N GLY A 54 -37.77 20.61 -28.42
CA GLY A 54 -38.53 19.90 -27.40
C GLY A 54 -37.82 18.61 -26.95
N ALA A 55 -37.36 17.80 -27.88
CA ALA A 55 -36.62 16.58 -27.58
C ALA A 55 -35.29 16.86 -26.85
N SER A 56 -34.54 17.88 -27.29
CA SER A 56 -33.27 18.23 -26.66
C SER A 56 -33.45 18.75 -25.22
N THR A 57 -34.51 19.51 -24.95
CA THR A 57 -34.81 19.97 -23.59
C THR A 57 -35.21 18.84 -22.66
N VAL A 58 -35.98 17.87 -23.13
CA VAL A 58 -36.32 16.66 -22.32
C VAL A 58 -35.09 15.85 -22.00
N LEU A 59 -34.20 15.63 -22.97
CA LEU A 59 -32.93 14.92 -22.74
C LEU A 59 -32.02 15.67 -21.75
N ALA A 60 -31.94 17.01 -21.87
CA ALA A 60 -31.18 17.82 -20.94
C ALA A 60 -31.71 17.73 -19.48
N LEU A 61 -33.02 17.78 -19.31
CA LEU A 61 -33.67 17.64 -18.01
C LEU A 61 -33.44 16.24 -17.42
N GLN A 62 -33.50 15.18 -18.23
CA GLN A 62 -33.18 13.83 -17.78
C GLN A 62 -31.71 13.70 -17.36
N ALA A 63 -30.79 14.25 -18.14
CA ALA A 63 -29.37 14.24 -17.80
C ALA A 63 -29.06 15.02 -16.51
N GLN A 64 -29.75 16.16 -16.29
CA GLN A 64 -29.64 16.91 -15.04
C GLN A 64 -30.19 16.12 -13.84
N GLY A 65 -31.31 15.40 -14.01
CA GLY A 65 -31.86 14.52 -13.00
C GLY A 65 -30.89 13.41 -12.61
N GLN A 66 -30.33 12.73 -13.61
CA GLN A 66 -29.31 11.69 -13.35
C GLN A 66 -28.07 12.24 -12.64
N LEU A 67 -27.60 13.42 -13.04
CA LEU A 67 -26.46 14.06 -12.37
C LEU A 67 -26.78 14.37 -10.90
N ALA A 68 -27.98 14.89 -10.61
CA ALA A 68 -28.41 15.18 -9.24
C ALA A 68 -28.51 13.89 -8.40
N ASP A 69 -29.03 12.81 -8.96
CA ASP A 69 -29.11 11.52 -8.30
C ASP A 69 -27.73 10.93 -7.99
N GLU A 70 -26.79 10.99 -8.94
CA GLU A 70 -25.41 10.54 -8.72
C GLU A 70 -24.66 11.41 -7.72
N GLN A 71 -24.90 12.71 -7.70
CA GLN A 71 -24.35 13.61 -6.69
C GLN A 71 -24.91 13.29 -5.29
N ALA A 72 -26.21 13.06 -5.18
CA ALA A 72 -26.84 12.66 -3.93
C ALA A 72 -26.29 11.30 -3.44
N ARG A 73 -26.11 10.35 -4.34
CA ARG A 73 -25.49 9.05 -4.04
C ARG A 73 -24.04 9.19 -3.57
N THR A 74 -23.27 10.03 -4.23
CA THR A 74 -21.88 10.31 -3.84
C THR A 74 -21.82 10.94 -2.46
N SER A 75 -22.70 11.91 -2.16
CA SER A 75 -22.74 12.54 -0.84
C SER A 75 -23.17 11.56 0.26
N SER A 76 -24.10 10.66 -0.02
CA SER A 76 -24.50 9.62 0.94
C SER A 76 -23.36 8.63 1.21
N LEU A 77 -22.62 8.22 0.18
CA LEU A 77 -21.46 7.33 0.33
C LEU A 77 -20.34 8.01 1.13
N LEU A 78 -20.08 9.30 0.91
CA LEU A 78 -19.12 10.08 1.72
C LEU A 78 -19.57 10.17 3.19
N ALA A 79 -20.86 10.36 3.44
CA ALA A 79 -21.41 10.36 4.80
C ALA A 79 -21.29 8.99 5.47
N GLU A 80 -21.47 7.91 4.73
CA GLU A 80 -21.23 6.56 5.24
C GLU A 80 -19.74 6.30 5.52
N GLN A 81 -18.85 6.76 4.64
CA GLN A 81 -17.41 6.64 4.88
C GLN A 81 -16.96 7.34 6.17
N THR A 82 -17.56 8.51 6.50
CA THR A 82 -17.24 9.22 7.74
C THR A 82 -17.58 8.41 8.99
N LYS A 83 -18.58 7.55 8.97
CA LYS A 83 -18.92 6.65 10.09
C LYS A 83 -17.81 5.63 10.37
N TYR A 84 -17.04 5.25 9.35
CA TYR A 84 -15.98 4.26 9.48
C TYR A 84 -14.59 4.85 9.65
N VAL A 85 -14.44 6.19 9.65
CA VAL A 85 -13.14 6.86 9.84
C VAL A 85 -12.53 6.48 11.18
N GLU A 86 -13.32 6.45 12.24
CA GLU A 86 -12.86 6.08 13.58
C GLU A 86 -12.38 4.63 13.63
N VAL A 87 -13.15 3.71 13.06
CA VAL A 87 -12.78 2.29 12.99
C VAL A 87 -11.49 2.09 12.20
N ARG A 88 -11.33 2.79 11.07
CA ARG A 88 -10.11 2.75 10.28
C ARG A 88 -8.90 3.33 11.03
N SER A 89 -9.10 4.41 11.76
CA SER A 89 -8.02 5.01 12.57
C SER A 89 -7.57 4.06 13.69
N VAL A 90 -8.50 3.42 14.38
CA VAL A 90 -8.20 2.40 15.39
C VAL A 90 -7.46 1.21 14.76
N GLN A 91 -7.93 0.72 13.62
CA GLN A 91 -7.26 -0.38 12.92
C GLN A 91 -5.84 -0.02 12.47
N ALA A 92 -5.64 1.19 11.95
CA ALA A 92 -4.31 1.70 11.59
C ALA A 92 -3.40 1.81 12.82
N ASN A 93 -3.93 2.30 13.94
CA ASN A 93 -3.18 2.38 15.19
C ASN A 93 -2.80 0.99 15.73
N VAL A 94 -3.71 0.02 15.68
CA VAL A 94 -3.41 -1.37 16.08
C VAL A 94 -2.30 -1.95 15.20
N THR A 95 -2.37 -1.76 13.89
CA THR A 95 -1.32 -2.21 12.97
C THR A 95 0.02 -1.54 13.26
N LEU A 96 0.01 -0.23 13.54
CA LEU A 96 1.21 0.52 13.90
C LEU A 96 1.82 0.01 15.21
N VAL A 97 0.99 -0.22 16.24
CA VAL A 97 1.44 -0.75 17.53
C VAL A 97 2.03 -2.15 17.37
N GLN A 98 1.40 -3.02 16.59
CA GLN A 98 1.93 -4.36 16.29
C GLN A 98 3.28 -4.30 15.57
N ALA A 99 3.42 -3.42 14.58
CA ALA A 99 4.69 -3.20 13.89
C ALA A 99 5.77 -2.65 14.84
N ALA A 100 5.42 -1.70 15.70
CA ALA A 100 6.33 -1.16 16.70
C ALA A 100 6.76 -2.21 17.72
N GLN A 101 5.84 -3.07 18.18
CA GLN A 101 6.18 -4.21 19.03
C GLN A 101 7.15 -5.15 18.34
N GLN A 102 6.90 -5.51 17.08
CA GLN A 102 7.78 -6.42 16.34
C GLN A 102 9.19 -5.84 16.19
N VAL A 103 9.32 -4.56 15.93
CA VAL A 103 10.62 -3.88 15.86
C VAL A 103 11.27 -3.80 17.24
N GLY A 104 10.52 -3.41 18.27
CA GLY A 104 11.02 -3.27 19.65
C GLY A 104 11.58 -4.57 20.22
N VAL A 105 10.98 -5.71 19.91
CA VAL A 105 11.42 -7.02 20.41
C VAL A 105 12.35 -7.77 19.44
N SER A 106 12.68 -7.19 18.31
CA SER A 106 13.53 -7.85 17.29
C SER A 106 14.91 -8.23 17.80
N THR A 107 15.44 -7.45 18.76
CA THR A 107 16.74 -7.66 19.40
C THR A 107 16.62 -8.10 20.86
N GLU A 108 15.41 -8.50 21.29
CA GLU A 108 15.19 -8.94 22.67
C GLU A 108 15.91 -10.27 22.95
N ILE A 109 16.63 -10.32 24.07
CA ILE A 109 17.22 -11.52 24.62
C ILE A 109 16.57 -11.80 25.98
N ASP A 110 16.22 -13.05 26.28
CA ASP A 110 15.78 -13.48 27.60
C ASP A 110 17.00 -13.61 28.52
N TRP A 111 17.41 -12.48 29.08
CA TRP A 111 18.62 -12.40 29.90
C TRP A 111 18.62 -13.35 31.10
N LYS A 112 17.46 -13.50 31.72
CA LYS A 112 17.37 -14.44 32.84
C LYS A 112 17.73 -15.87 32.43
N LYS A 113 17.05 -16.35 31.39
CA LYS A 113 17.28 -17.68 30.86
C LYS A 113 18.70 -17.86 30.31
N TYR A 114 19.23 -16.82 29.65
CA TYR A 114 20.57 -16.84 29.08
C TYR A 114 21.64 -16.91 30.17
N LEU A 115 21.56 -16.06 31.19
CA LEU A 115 22.49 -16.04 32.30
C LEU A 115 22.38 -17.30 33.17
N ASP A 116 21.19 -17.85 33.41
CA ASP A 116 21.00 -19.16 34.05
C ASP A 116 21.73 -20.26 33.25
N SER A 117 21.69 -20.20 31.91
CA SER A 117 22.43 -21.16 31.07
C SER A 117 23.94 -20.94 31.15
N VAL A 118 24.43 -19.69 31.20
CA VAL A 118 25.85 -19.38 31.43
C VAL A 118 26.29 -19.92 32.82
N GLN A 119 25.48 -19.70 33.85
CA GLN A 119 25.77 -20.16 35.18
C GLN A 119 25.88 -21.68 35.25
N ALA A 120 25.08 -22.41 34.50
CA ALA A 120 25.13 -23.86 34.41
C ALA A 120 26.42 -24.41 33.78
N THR A 121 27.16 -23.60 33.03
CA THR A 121 28.46 -23.98 32.44
C THR A 121 29.65 -23.73 33.36
N LEU A 122 29.45 -23.07 34.51
CA LEU A 122 30.54 -22.74 35.41
C LEU A 122 31.11 -23.99 36.08
N PRO A 123 32.44 -24.06 36.19
CA PRO A 123 33.07 -25.02 37.10
C PRO A 123 32.58 -24.82 38.54
N SER A 124 32.48 -25.91 39.32
CA SER A 124 31.89 -25.88 40.64
C SER A 124 32.60 -24.98 41.67
N THR A 125 33.85 -24.59 41.39
CA THR A 125 34.67 -23.72 42.23
C THR A 125 34.61 -22.27 41.83
N VAL A 126 33.92 -21.92 40.71
CA VAL A 126 33.87 -20.59 40.11
C VAL A 126 32.50 -19.98 40.32
N TYR A 127 32.46 -18.72 40.70
CA TYR A 127 31.24 -17.92 40.77
C TYR A 127 31.42 -16.60 40.04
N ILE A 128 30.38 -16.15 39.36
CA ILE A 128 30.36 -14.86 38.66
C ILE A 128 30.18 -13.75 39.68
N ASP A 129 31.03 -12.74 39.60
CA ASP A 129 31.01 -11.55 40.46
C ASP A 129 30.31 -10.40 39.79
N THR A 130 30.67 -10.09 38.52
CA THR A 130 30.07 -9.03 37.73
C THR A 130 29.83 -9.49 36.30
N VAL A 131 28.74 -8.96 35.70
CA VAL A 131 28.40 -9.16 34.29
C VAL A 131 28.12 -7.82 33.65
N THR A 132 28.78 -7.55 32.56
CA THR A 132 28.53 -6.37 31.73
C THR A 132 28.01 -6.82 30.37
N LEU A 133 26.92 -6.22 29.92
CA LEU A 133 26.24 -6.56 28.69
C LEU A 133 26.26 -5.37 27.74
N ASP A 134 26.70 -5.58 26.51
CA ASP A 134 26.70 -4.57 25.45
C ASP A 134 26.16 -5.21 24.17
N PHE A 135 25.01 -4.73 23.67
CA PHE A 135 24.25 -5.37 22.60
C PHE A 135 23.67 -4.39 21.60
N ALA A 136 23.38 -4.92 20.40
CA ALA A 136 22.60 -4.23 19.39
C ALA A 136 21.25 -3.78 19.95
N SER A 137 20.77 -2.65 19.48
CA SER A 137 19.40 -2.19 19.69
C SER A 137 18.63 -2.19 18.37
N PRO A 138 17.29 -2.08 18.39
CA PRO A 138 16.51 -2.03 17.14
C PRO A 138 16.90 -0.90 16.18
N ILE A 139 17.56 0.14 16.70
CA ILE A 139 17.98 1.34 15.93
C ILE A 139 19.49 1.44 15.74
N PHE A 140 20.28 0.60 16.42
CA PHE A 140 21.75 0.59 16.30
C PHE A 140 22.25 -0.84 16.12
N ALA A 141 22.86 -1.10 14.97
CA ALA A 141 23.52 -2.36 14.72
C ALA A 141 24.81 -2.47 15.56
N TYR A 142 25.10 -3.68 16.02
CA TYR A 142 26.36 -3.95 16.73
C TYR A 142 27.54 -3.94 15.76
N ALA A 143 28.68 -3.43 16.21
CA ALA A 143 29.89 -3.38 15.39
C ALA A 143 30.36 -4.80 15.04
N GLN A 144 30.54 -5.07 13.75
CA GLN A 144 30.99 -6.37 13.28
C GLN A 144 32.52 -6.49 13.34
N PRO A 145 33.05 -7.69 13.56
CA PRO A 145 34.50 -7.91 13.58
C PRO A 145 35.12 -7.67 12.21
N THR A 146 36.35 -7.21 12.22
CA THR A 146 37.16 -7.05 11.03
C THR A 146 38.10 -8.23 10.76
N ALA A 147 38.29 -9.10 11.77
CA ALA A 147 39.17 -10.25 11.64
C ALA A 147 38.47 -11.44 10.95
N PRO A 148 39.12 -12.12 9.99
CA PRO A 148 38.46 -13.14 9.15
C PRO A 148 37.95 -14.37 9.90
N LEU A 149 38.47 -14.65 11.08
CA LEU A 149 38.13 -15.85 11.88
C LEU A 149 37.07 -15.57 12.97
N GLN A 150 36.60 -14.34 13.08
CA GLN A 150 35.55 -13.99 14.05
C GLN A 150 34.18 -14.05 13.40
N GLY A 151 33.23 -14.70 14.07
CA GLY A 151 31.86 -14.82 13.62
C GLY A 151 31.06 -13.50 13.73
N ALA A 152 29.94 -13.44 13.01
CA ALA A 152 28.99 -12.34 13.15
C ALA A 152 28.50 -12.27 14.60
N ARG A 153 28.37 -11.03 15.12
CA ARG A 153 27.97 -10.81 16.50
C ARG A 153 26.87 -9.76 16.63
N VAL A 154 26.03 -9.93 17.61
CA VAL A 154 24.99 -8.97 17.97
C VAL A 154 25.23 -8.32 19.31
N GLY A 155 26.25 -8.79 20.03
CA GLY A 155 26.64 -8.22 21.29
C GLY A 155 27.80 -8.92 21.96
N THR A 156 28.16 -8.40 23.11
CA THR A 156 29.26 -8.89 23.98
C THR A 156 28.76 -9.03 25.40
N VAL A 157 29.14 -10.15 26.02
CA VAL A 157 28.98 -10.41 27.46
C VAL A 157 30.37 -10.49 28.08
N THR A 158 30.69 -9.53 28.92
CA THR A 158 31.94 -9.55 29.70
C THR A 158 31.61 -9.93 31.12
N PHE A 159 32.23 -10.93 31.66
CA PHE A 159 32.04 -11.32 33.07
C PHE A 159 33.37 -11.50 33.77
N SER A 160 33.37 -11.07 35.01
CA SER A 160 34.41 -11.30 35.96
C SER A 160 33.96 -12.40 36.93
N ALA A 161 34.76 -13.39 37.10
CA ALA A 161 34.48 -14.54 37.93
C ALA A 161 35.61 -14.76 38.96
N LYS A 162 35.22 -15.26 40.14
CA LYS A 162 36.13 -15.51 41.24
C LYS A 162 36.17 -17.01 41.58
N SER A 163 37.35 -17.47 42.00
CA SER A 163 37.57 -18.86 42.40
C SER A 163 38.63 -18.94 43.48
N ALA A 164 38.47 -19.86 44.45
CA ALA A 164 39.47 -20.14 45.45
C ALA A 164 40.62 -21.04 44.92
N VAL A 165 40.42 -21.65 43.76
CA VAL A 165 41.38 -22.53 43.07
C VAL A 165 41.62 -22.03 41.69
N LEU A 166 42.80 -22.19 41.13
CA LEU A 166 43.09 -21.82 39.72
C LEU A 166 42.07 -22.55 38.80
N PRO A 167 41.17 -21.80 38.12
CA PRO A 167 40.15 -22.41 37.29
C PRO A 167 40.72 -22.91 35.96
N ASP A 168 40.17 -24.03 35.47
CA ASP A 168 40.47 -24.59 34.15
C ASP A 168 39.68 -23.77 33.08
N VAL A 169 40.26 -22.64 32.66
CA VAL A 169 39.65 -21.72 31.70
C VAL A 169 39.40 -22.42 30.34
N PRO A 170 40.29 -23.23 29.77
CA PRO A 170 40.02 -23.91 28.50
C PRO A 170 38.78 -24.83 28.56
N THR A 171 38.64 -25.64 29.60
CA THR A 171 37.45 -26.49 29.78
C THR A 171 36.17 -25.65 29.92
N TRP A 172 36.25 -24.53 30.65
CA TRP A 172 35.12 -23.60 30.78
C TRP A 172 34.74 -22.92 29.45
N LEU A 173 35.70 -22.46 28.64
CA LEU A 173 35.44 -21.91 27.29
C LEU A 173 34.76 -22.95 26.39
N ASN A 174 35.16 -24.21 26.44
CA ASN A 174 34.51 -25.28 25.69
C ASN A 174 33.06 -25.50 26.16
N ALA A 175 32.77 -25.36 27.45
CA ALA A 175 31.41 -25.45 27.98
C ALA A 175 30.56 -24.24 27.50
N LEU A 176 31.12 -23.02 27.52
CA LEU A 176 30.45 -21.83 26.98
C LEU A 176 30.12 -21.96 25.50
N ALA A 177 30.98 -22.65 24.72
CA ALA A 177 30.75 -22.87 23.29
C ALA A 177 29.51 -23.73 23.00
N THR A 178 28.93 -24.39 23.97
CA THR A 178 27.67 -25.17 23.83
C THR A 178 26.42 -24.31 23.95
N LEU A 179 26.55 -23.03 24.36
CA LEU A 179 25.41 -22.14 24.57
C LEU A 179 24.80 -21.71 23.25
N PRO A 180 23.46 -21.61 23.17
CA PRO A 180 22.80 -21.04 21.98
C PRO A 180 23.21 -19.58 21.80
N GLY A 181 23.59 -19.24 20.59
CA GLY A 181 24.03 -17.85 20.29
C GLY A 181 25.49 -17.58 20.63
N PHE A 182 26.27 -18.54 21.09
CA PHE A 182 27.71 -18.35 21.22
C PHE A 182 28.36 -18.10 19.85
N ALA A 183 29.19 -17.07 19.75
CA ALA A 183 29.98 -16.78 18.56
C ALA A 183 31.46 -17.13 18.78
N ASP A 184 32.06 -16.52 19.77
CA ASP A 184 33.42 -16.76 20.23
C ASP A 184 33.57 -16.28 21.68
N ALA A 185 34.65 -16.71 22.37
CA ALA A 185 35.01 -16.17 23.66
C ALA A 185 36.51 -15.99 23.77
N LEU A 186 36.90 -14.90 24.38
CA LEU A 186 38.29 -14.53 24.62
C LEU A 186 38.56 -14.53 26.12
N PRO A 187 39.44 -15.39 26.61
CA PRO A 187 39.90 -15.29 28.01
C PRO A 187 40.74 -14.03 28.15
N GLY A 188 40.41 -13.23 29.14
CA GLY A 188 41.19 -12.09 29.57
C GLY A 188 42.29 -12.48 30.56
N SER A 189 42.50 -11.64 31.58
CA SER A 189 43.49 -11.88 32.60
C SER A 189 42.99 -12.89 33.66
N VAL A 190 43.92 -13.69 34.16
CA VAL A 190 43.74 -14.48 35.40
C VAL A 190 44.69 -13.89 36.44
N THR A 191 44.18 -13.31 37.47
CA THR A 191 44.94 -12.65 38.54
C THR A 191 44.69 -13.28 39.86
N LEU A 192 45.74 -13.48 40.65
CA LEU A 192 45.64 -13.95 42.04
C LEU A 192 45.79 -12.74 42.95
N ASP A 193 44.81 -12.53 43.79
CA ASP A 193 44.94 -11.60 44.91
C ASP A 193 45.72 -12.30 46.02
N GLU A 194 46.92 -11.84 46.30
CA GLU A 194 47.80 -12.44 47.29
C GLU A 194 47.27 -12.30 48.72
N THR A 195 46.42 -11.33 49.00
CA THR A 195 45.84 -11.08 50.33
C THR A 195 44.69 -12.04 50.62
N THR A 196 43.78 -12.18 49.65
CA THR A 196 42.55 -12.99 49.78
C THR A 196 42.75 -14.42 49.28
N LYS A 197 43.83 -14.68 48.55
CA LYS A 197 44.11 -15.97 47.86
C LYS A 197 42.99 -16.37 46.89
N ILE A 198 42.31 -15.39 46.31
CA ILE A 198 41.22 -15.60 45.34
C ILE A 198 41.74 -15.30 43.94
N TYR A 199 41.46 -16.19 43.00
CA TYR A 199 41.67 -15.94 41.57
C TYR A 199 40.53 -15.15 41.02
N THR A 200 40.82 -14.11 40.24
CA THR A 200 39.84 -13.36 39.41
C THR A 200 40.13 -13.64 37.94
N VAL A 201 39.11 -14.05 37.22
CA VAL A 201 39.17 -14.36 35.79
C VAL A 201 38.21 -13.48 35.05
N GLU A 202 38.68 -12.80 34.00
CA GLU A 202 37.86 -12.07 33.07
C GLU A 202 37.66 -12.89 31.79
N ILE A 203 36.41 -12.96 31.28
CA ILE A 203 36.08 -13.56 30.00
C ILE A 203 35.18 -12.62 29.24
N THR A 204 35.54 -12.38 28.01
CA THR A 204 34.71 -11.63 27.02
C THR A 204 34.15 -12.62 26.02
N MET A 205 32.84 -12.79 26.02
CA MET A 205 32.11 -13.69 25.12
C MET A 205 31.30 -12.86 24.12
N HIS A 206 31.40 -13.19 22.85
CA HIS A 206 30.57 -12.60 21.80
C HIS A 206 29.38 -13.49 21.50
N VAL A 207 28.25 -12.86 21.21
CA VAL A 207 26.96 -13.51 21.03
C VAL A 207 26.40 -13.19 19.66
N ASN A 208 25.85 -14.19 18.97
CA ASN A 208 25.21 -14.04 17.67
C ASN A 208 23.68 -14.00 17.77
N ASP A 209 22.98 -13.83 16.65
CA ASP A 209 21.54 -13.68 16.53
C ASP A 209 20.70 -14.88 16.99
N ALA A 210 21.32 -16.05 17.21
CA ALA A 210 20.63 -17.22 17.76
C ALA A 210 20.27 -17.04 19.25
N ALA A 211 20.85 -16.04 19.94
CA ALA A 211 20.48 -15.68 21.30
C ALA A 211 19.17 -14.91 21.42
N TYR A 212 18.66 -14.33 20.33
CA TYR A 212 17.42 -13.58 20.34
C TYR A 212 16.22 -14.45 20.72
N ALA A 213 15.35 -13.92 21.56
CA ALA A 213 14.17 -14.64 22.08
C ALA A 213 13.10 -14.91 21.01
N LYS A 214 13.06 -14.14 19.92
CA LYS A 214 12.16 -14.27 18.75
C LYS A 214 10.68 -14.46 19.12
N ARG A 215 10.20 -13.86 20.23
CA ARG A 215 8.86 -14.10 20.81
C ARG A 215 7.70 -13.75 19.88
N PHE A 216 7.89 -12.76 19.00
CA PHE A 216 6.85 -12.25 18.11
C PHE A 216 7.20 -12.42 16.62
N THR A 217 8.19 -13.24 16.31
CA THR A 217 8.36 -13.69 14.94
C THR A 217 7.19 -14.61 14.65
N THR A 218 6.28 -14.20 13.78
CA THR A 218 5.26 -15.07 13.22
C THR A 218 5.98 -16.28 12.62
N ALA A 219 5.94 -17.39 13.34
CA ALA A 219 6.23 -18.68 12.73
C ALA A 219 5.33 -18.74 11.49
N GLY A 220 5.92 -18.82 10.32
CA GLY A 220 5.20 -18.73 9.06
C GLY A 220 3.98 -19.63 9.06
N LYS A 221 2.83 -18.98 8.80
CA LYS A 221 1.61 -19.66 8.42
C LYS A 221 1.70 -20.04 6.97
#